data_209ec998fd9665bc5ee99fcf43915df4
#
_entry.id   209ec998fd9665bc5ee99fcf43915df4
#
_cell.length_a   1.000
_cell.length_b   1.000
_cell.length_c   1.000
_cell.angle_alpha   90.00
_cell.angle_beta   90.00
_cell.angle_gamma   90.00
#
_symmetry.space_group_name_H-M   'P 1'
#
loop_
_entity.id
_entity.type
_entity.pdbx_description
1 polymer ?
#
loop_
_entity_poly.entity_id
_entity_poly.type
_entity_poly.pdbx_seq_one_letter_code
_entity_poly.pdbx_strand_id
1 'polypeptide(L)'
;MRGLGTATLSAAAVGLIAGCNSMAEEKSMASGDPASDLWTLNDALGLEHQAINAYQLGAESGLLEDGVLGVAVAFQSQHKGHADVLAGAVSALGGTPVEPKSMGEYAADLNAGSLKNQTDVLMLAARLELEAVEGYLSVIPKFGDINYSHVAGRIAADETMHWTVLAQALGLSLPEAALSFGA
;
A
#
# COMPACT_ATOMS: atom_id res chain seq x y z
N MET A 1 34.80 48.82 -0.75
CA MET A 1 34.73 48.02 0.47
C MET A 1 33.26 47.81 0.78
N ARG A 2 32.76 46.63 0.54
CA ARG A 2 31.39 46.25 0.88
C ARG A 2 31.45 45.07 1.84
N GLY A 3 30.98 45.29 3.09
CA GLY A 3 31.00 44.31 4.15
C GLY A 3 30.04 43.15 3.93
N LEU A 4 30.54 41.96 4.14
CA LEU A 4 29.77 40.71 4.21
C LEU A 4 29.08 40.65 5.58
N GLY A 5 27.77 40.72 5.59
CA GLY A 5 26.95 40.45 6.75
C GLY A 5 26.84 38.97 7.02
N THR A 6 27.42 38.47 8.06
CA THR A 6 27.21 37.12 8.58
C THR A 6 25.89 37.05 9.31
N ALA A 7 24.93 36.31 8.79
CA ALA A 7 23.71 35.98 9.51
C ALA A 7 24.00 34.84 10.48
N THR A 8 23.97 35.14 11.76
CA THR A 8 24.02 34.16 12.86
C THR A 8 22.65 33.57 13.09
N LEU A 9 22.52 32.27 12.82
CA LEU A 9 21.34 31.47 13.21
C LEU A 9 21.37 31.31 14.75
N SER A 10 20.41 31.94 15.40
CA SER A 10 20.20 31.77 16.85
C SER A 10 19.64 30.37 17.11
N ALA A 11 20.37 29.59 17.88
CA ALA A 11 19.89 28.34 18.46
C ALA A 11 18.80 28.66 19.49
N ALA A 12 17.56 28.43 19.16
CA ALA A 12 16.47 28.50 20.12
C ALA A 12 16.45 27.24 20.97
N ALA A 13 16.43 27.46 22.28
CA ALA A 13 16.52 26.51 23.37
C ALA A 13 15.49 25.38 23.25
N VAL A 14 15.98 24.12 23.29
CA VAL A 14 15.18 22.95 23.64
C VAL A 14 14.93 23.03 25.14
N GLY A 15 13.74 23.47 25.54
CA GLY A 15 13.27 23.40 26.90
C GLY A 15 13.07 21.95 27.33
N LEU A 16 13.92 21.44 28.17
CA LEU A 16 13.72 20.21 28.91
C LEU A 16 12.52 20.39 29.85
N ILE A 17 11.38 19.82 29.52
CA ILE A 17 10.30 19.65 30.48
C ILE A 17 10.60 18.34 31.22
N ALA A 18 11.36 18.45 32.28
CA ALA A 18 11.37 17.45 33.35
C ALA A 18 10.21 17.79 34.30
N GLY A 19 9.17 16.97 34.30
CA GLY A 19 8.09 17.21 35.22
C GLY A 19 7.05 16.09 35.24
N CYS A 20 7.12 15.35 36.32
CA CYS A 20 6.05 14.57 36.93
C CYS A 20 5.65 13.24 36.29
N ASN A 21 6.28 12.23 36.85
CA ASN A 21 5.77 10.85 36.97
C ASN A 21 4.36 10.87 37.58
N SER A 22 3.33 10.85 36.75
CA SER A 22 2.03 10.26 37.09
C SER A 22 1.89 9.06 36.17
N MET A 23 1.96 7.87 36.74
CA MET A 23 1.47 6.66 36.12
C MET A 23 -0.05 6.83 35.96
N ALA A 24 -0.47 7.58 34.93
CA ALA A 24 -1.74 7.36 34.32
C ALA A 24 -1.49 6.16 33.41
N GLU A 25 -2.14 5.04 33.74
CA GLU A 25 -2.38 3.99 32.75
C GLU A 25 -2.87 4.69 31.49
N GLU A 26 -2.03 4.75 30.47
CA GLU A 26 -2.51 5.00 29.11
C GLU A 26 -3.45 3.85 28.79
N LYS A 27 -4.72 4.08 29.09
CA LYS A 27 -5.81 3.26 28.64
C LYS A 27 -5.72 3.35 27.13
N SER A 28 -5.09 2.31 26.54
CA SER A 28 -5.03 2.08 25.11
C SER A 28 -6.38 2.49 24.52
N MET A 29 -6.37 3.47 23.62
CA MET A 29 -7.55 3.84 22.83
C MET A 29 -7.78 2.80 21.73
N ALA A 30 -7.65 1.53 22.06
CA ALA A 30 -8.11 0.43 21.23
C ALA A 30 -9.61 0.27 21.49
N SER A 31 -10.42 1.08 20.82
CA SER A 31 -11.88 0.95 20.88
C SER A 31 -12.46 0.16 19.72
N GLY A 32 -11.62 -0.52 18.92
CA GLY A 32 -12.02 -1.39 17.84
C GLY A 32 -12.17 -2.84 18.31
N ASP A 33 -13.06 -3.56 17.65
CA ASP A 33 -13.20 -5.00 17.84
C ASP A 33 -12.02 -5.72 17.19
N PRO A 34 -11.15 -6.45 17.94
CA PRO A 34 -10.03 -7.21 17.36
C PRO A 34 -10.47 -8.20 16.27
N ALA A 35 -11.70 -8.71 16.35
CA ALA A 35 -12.27 -9.56 15.31
C ALA A 35 -12.49 -8.77 14.02
N SER A 36 -12.89 -7.50 14.08
CA SER A 36 -13.02 -6.62 12.91
C SER A 36 -11.68 -6.35 12.26
N ASP A 37 -10.64 -6.07 13.05
CA ASP A 37 -9.28 -5.87 12.54
C ASP A 37 -8.76 -7.12 11.84
N LEU A 38 -8.97 -8.29 12.45
CA LEU A 38 -8.56 -9.58 11.86
C LEU A 38 -9.21 -9.83 10.50
N TRP A 39 -10.52 -9.59 10.37
CA TRP A 39 -11.23 -9.74 9.10
C TRP A 39 -10.70 -8.78 8.04
N THR A 40 -10.53 -7.52 8.40
CA THR A 40 -10.04 -6.47 7.50
C THR A 40 -8.62 -6.77 6.99
N LEU A 41 -7.73 -7.19 7.90
CA LEU A 41 -6.34 -7.56 7.53
C LEU A 41 -6.31 -8.80 6.63
N ASN A 42 -7.19 -9.78 6.88
CA ASN A 42 -7.23 -10.99 6.08
C ASN A 42 -7.84 -10.77 4.69
N ASP A 43 -8.82 -9.87 4.58
CA ASP A 43 -9.36 -9.43 3.29
C ASP A 43 -8.29 -8.68 2.50
N ALA A 44 -7.53 -7.76 3.14
CA ALA A 44 -6.41 -7.06 2.51
C ALA A 44 -5.33 -8.05 2.03
N LEU A 45 -4.99 -9.07 2.83
CA LEU A 45 -4.05 -10.13 2.43
C LEU A 45 -4.53 -10.86 1.17
N GLY A 46 -5.83 -11.12 1.04
CA GLY A 46 -6.41 -11.72 -0.16
C GLY A 46 -6.23 -10.85 -1.41
N LEU A 47 -6.31 -9.51 -1.27
CA LEU A 47 -6.05 -8.57 -2.36
C LEU A 47 -4.57 -8.51 -2.73
N GLU A 48 -3.65 -8.57 -1.74
CA GLU A 48 -2.22 -8.67 -2.04
C GLU A 48 -1.88 -9.95 -2.81
N HIS A 49 -2.47 -11.09 -2.44
CA HIS A 49 -2.32 -12.32 -3.21
C HIS A 49 -2.80 -12.18 -4.64
N GLN A 50 -3.91 -11.44 -4.87
CA GLN A 50 -4.38 -11.15 -6.22
C GLN A 50 -3.38 -10.29 -6.99
N ALA A 51 -2.85 -9.22 -6.39
CA ALA A 51 -1.85 -8.34 -7.01
C ALA A 51 -0.57 -9.12 -7.37
N ILE A 52 -0.02 -9.90 -6.44
CA ILE A 52 1.16 -10.75 -6.67
C ILE A 52 0.96 -11.63 -7.90
N ASN A 53 -0.22 -12.26 -8.02
CA ASN A 53 -0.50 -13.17 -9.13
C ASN A 53 -0.86 -12.44 -10.42
N ALA A 54 -1.47 -11.24 -10.35
CA ALA A 54 -1.67 -10.38 -11.51
C ALA A 54 -0.32 -9.96 -12.14
N TYR A 55 0.65 -9.55 -11.32
CA TYR A 55 1.99 -9.25 -11.78
C TYR A 55 2.72 -10.48 -12.32
N GLN A 56 2.54 -11.64 -11.72
CA GLN A 56 3.10 -12.90 -12.24
C GLN A 56 2.53 -13.22 -13.62
N LEU A 57 1.22 -13.16 -13.79
CA LEU A 57 0.55 -13.37 -15.07
C LEU A 57 1.04 -12.37 -16.13
N GLY A 58 1.18 -11.11 -15.76
CA GLY A 58 1.73 -10.07 -16.65
C GLY A 58 3.17 -10.38 -17.06
N ALA A 59 4.01 -10.74 -16.12
CA ALA A 59 5.43 -11.06 -16.37
C ALA A 59 5.61 -12.30 -17.26
N GLU A 60 4.77 -13.32 -17.10
CA GLU A 60 4.83 -14.57 -17.88
C GLU A 60 4.09 -14.49 -19.21
N SER A 61 3.34 -13.41 -19.46
CA SER A 61 2.52 -13.25 -20.68
C SER A 61 3.34 -13.14 -21.96
N GLY A 62 4.60 -12.73 -21.87
CA GLY A 62 5.43 -12.38 -23.03
C GLY A 62 5.01 -11.09 -23.74
N LEU A 63 4.09 -10.32 -23.15
CA LEU A 63 3.55 -9.07 -23.71
C LEU A 63 4.33 -7.82 -23.28
N LEU A 64 5.17 -7.93 -22.25
CA LEU A 64 5.90 -6.80 -21.67
C LEU A 64 7.29 -6.66 -22.31
N GLU A 65 7.67 -5.43 -22.60
CA GLU A 65 9.04 -5.07 -22.94
C GLU A 65 9.95 -5.19 -21.71
N ASP A 66 11.26 -5.44 -21.91
CA ASP A 66 12.21 -5.71 -20.82
C ASP A 66 12.21 -4.64 -19.71
N GLY A 67 12.13 -3.35 -20.09
CA GLY A 67 12.10 -2.26 -19.12
C GLY A 67 10.83 -2.27 -18.25
N VAL A 68 9.68 -2.57 -18.86
CA VAL A 68 8.39 -2.67 -18.17
C VAL A 68 8.32 -3.92 -17.32
N LEU A 69 8.85 -5.03 -17.82
CA LEU A 69 8.98 -6.29 -17.06
C LEU A 69 9.79 -6.07 -15.78
N GLY A 70 10.90 -5.32 -15.85
CA GLY A 70 11.70 -5.00 -14.67
C GLY A 70 10.89 -4.24 -13.59
N VAL A 71 10.05 -3.29 -13.99
CA VAL A 71 9.16 -2.56 -13.07
C VAL A 71 8.09 -3.50 -12.48
N ALA A 72 7.47 -4.34 -13.32
CA ALA A 72 6.47 -5.30 -12.87
C ALA A 72 7.01 -6.28 -11.81
N VAL A 73 8.23 -6.78 -11.99
CA VAL A 73 8.91 -7.65 -11.01
C VAL A 73 9.21 -6.90 -9.71
N ALA A 74 9.62 -5.62 -9.78
CA ALA A 74 9.85 -4.80 -8.59
C ALA A 74 8.57 -4.57 -7.79
N PHE A 75 7.46 -4.22 -8.44
CA PHE A 75 6.16 -4.04 -7.79
C PHE A 75 5.64 -5.34 -7.19
N GLN A 76 5.75 -6.46 -7.93
CA GLN A 76 5.41 -7.78 -7.36
C GLN A 76 6.18 -8.08 -6.08
N SER A 77 7.48 -7.72 -6.02
CA SER A 77 8.28 -7.92 -4.82
C SER A 77 7.79 -7.08 -3.63
N GLN A 78 7.29 -5.87 -3.89
CA GLN A 78 6.70 -5.01 -2.85
C GLN A 78 5.38 -5.59 -2.34
N HIS A 79 4.48 -6.04 -3.21
CA HIS A 79 3.26 -6.74 -2.81
C HIS A 79 3.54 -8.01 -1.98
N LYS A 80 4.61 -8.77 -2.27
CA LYS A 80 5.02 -9.88 -1.42
C LYS A 80 5.41 -9.40 -0.01
N GLY A 81 6.10 -8.27 0.09
CA GLY A 81 6.39 -7.64 1.38
C GLY A 81 5.14 -7.18 2.13
N HIS A 82 4.15 -6.61 1.43
CA HIS A 82 2.86 -6.24 2.00
C HIS A 82 2.13 -7.48 2.53
N ALA A 83 2.05 -8.54 1.73
CA ALA A 83 1.43 -9.81 2.13
C ALA A 83 2.09 -10.41 3.38
N ASP A 84 3.43 -10.40 3.47
CA ASP A 84 4.16 -10.89 4.64
C ASP A 84 3.80 -10.12 5.92
N VAL A 85 3.70 -8.78 5.83
CA VAL A 85 3.30 -7.93 6.97
C VAL A 85 1.87 -8.20 7.39
N LEU A 86 0.94 -8.33 6.44
CA LEU A 86 -0.48 -8.60 6.73
C LEU A 86 -0.68 -10.00 7.31
N ALA A 87 -0.02 -11.01 6.76
CA ALA A 87 -0.05 -12.38 7.30
C ALA A 87 0.49 -12.45 8.73
N GLY A 88 1.56 -11.71 9.01
CA GLY A 88 2.10 -11.55 10.36
C GLY A 88 1.09 -10.91 11.33
N ALA A 89 0.39 -9.86 10.89
CA ALA A 89 -0.64 -9.18 11.69
C ALA A 89 -1.86 -10.08 11.97
N VAL A 90 -2.36 -10.80 10.96
CA VAL A 90 -3.42 -11.79 11.11
C VAL A 90 -3.05 -12.86 12.14
N SER A 91 -1.82 -13.40 12.03
CA SER A 91 -1.31 -14.42 12.95
C SER A 91 -1.16 -13.88 14.38
N ALA A 92 -0.71 -12.63 14.54
CA ALA A 92 -0.58 -11.98 15.84
C ALA A 92 -1.92 -11.79 16.56
N LEU A 93 -3.01 -11.62 15.80
CA LEU A 93 -4.38 -11.59 16.31
C LEU A 93 -4.96 -12.99 16.58
N GLY A 94 -4.19 -14.07 16.39
CA GLY A 94 -4.65 -15.44 16.57
C GLY A 94 -5.50 -15.97 15.41
N GLY A 95 -5.53 -15.26 14.27
CA GLY A 95 -6.21 -15.71 13.07
C GLY A 95 -5.35 -16.63 12.21
N THR A 96 -5.95 -17.16 11.16
CA THR A 96 -5.28 -17.92 10.12
C THR A 96 -5.20 -17.04 8.86
N PRO A 97 -3.99 -16.71 8.37
CA PRO A 97 -3.84 -16.00 7.11
C PRO A 97 -4.53 -16.73 5.96
N VAL A 98 -5.23 -15.99 5.11
CA VAL A 98 -5.86 -16.56 3.92
C VAL A 98 -4.79 -17.04 2.95
N GLU A 99 -4.97 -18.24 2.42
CA GLU A 99 -4.07 -18.79 1.40
C GLU A 99 -4.41 -18.23 0.00
N PRO A 100 -3.41 -18.06 -0.87
CA PRO A 100 -3.65 -17.64 -2.24
C PRO A 100 -4.44 -18.70 -3.00
N LYS A 101 -5.29 -18.25 -3.93
CA LYS A 101 -5.93 -19.11 -4.93
C LYS A 101 -4.87 -19.66 -5.90
N SER A 102 -5.26 -20.63 -6.71
CA SER A 102 -4.41 -21.09 -7.81
C SER A 102 -4.22 -20.00 -8.87
N MET A 103 -3.12 -20.05 -9.62
CA MET A 103 -2.85 -19.16 -10.75
C MET A 103 -3.97 -19.20 -11.80
N GLY A 104 -4.56 -20.39 -12.03
CA GLY A 104 -5.68 -20.53 -12.97
C GLY A 104 -6.94 -19.80 -12.53
N GLU A 105 -7.25 -19.79 -11.24
CA GLU A 105 -8.37 -19.03 -10.69
C GLU A 105 -8.11 -17.52 -10.82
N TYR A 106 -6.90 -17.03 -10.48
CA TYR A 106 -6.56 -15.61 -10.70
C TYR A 106 -6.62 -15.23 -12.18
N ALA A 107 -6.13 -16.09 -13.09
CA ALA A 107 -6.21 -15.83 -14.52
C ALA A 107 -7.66 -15.70 -15.03
N ALA A 108 -8.57 -16.49 -14.46
CA ALA A 108 -10.00 -16.43 -14.77
C ALA A 108 -10.64 -15.16 -14.17
N ASP A 109 -10.42 -14.89 -12.88
CA ASP A 109 -10.97 -13.75 -12.16
C ASP A 109 -10.55 -12.41 -12.80
N LEU A 110 -9.28 -12.32 -13.24
CA LEU A 110 -8.71 -11.15 -13.89
C LEU A 110 -8.96 -11.10 -15.40
N ASN A 111 -9.62 -12.12 -15.98
CA ASN A 111 -9.83 -12.24 -17.42
C ASN A 111 -8.51 -12.13 -18.21
N ALA A 112 -7.43 -12.71 -17.69
CA ALA A 112 -6.07 -12.58 -18.24
C ALA A 112 -5.96 -13.07 -19.70
N GLY A 113 -6.81 -14.03 -20.11
CA GLY A 113 -6.88 -14.50 -21.50
C GLY A 113 -7.33 -13.45 -22.51
N SER A 114 -7.88 -12.31 -22.06
CA SER A 114 -8.27 -11.19 -22.93
C SER A 114 -7.13 -10.24 -23.27
N LEU A 115 -6.01 -10.27 -22.53
CA LEU A 115 -4.86 -9.40 -22.71
C LEU A 115 -4.16 -9.73 -24.04
N LYS A 116 -3.86 -8.71 -24.86
CA LYS A 116 -3.31 -8.88 -26.21
C LYS A 116 -1.98 -8.15 -26.44
N ASN A 117 -1.68 -7.17 -25.61
CA ASN A 117 -0.52 -6.30 -25.75
C ASN A 117 -0.12 -5.71 -24.39
N GLN A 118 1.04 -5.02 -24.34
CA GLN A 118 1.54 -4.38 -23.14
C GLN A 118 0.55 -3.38 -22.54
N THR A 119 -0.15 -2.60 -23.36
CA THR A 119 -1.13 -1.63 -22.87
C THR A 119 -2.25 -2.29 -22.08
N ASP A 120 -2.74 -3.43 -22.53
CA ASP A 120 -3.80 -4.18 -21.82
C ASP A 120 -3.30 -4.64 -20.44
N VAL A 121 -2.04 -5.12 -20.35
CA VAL A 121 -1.42 -5.54 -19.08
C VAL A 121 -1.26 -4.35 -18.14
N LEU A 122 -0.75 -3.23 -18.65
CA LEU A 122 -0.58 -2.01 -17.86
C LEU A 122 -1.92 -1.42 -17.38
N MET A 123 -2.95 -1.46 -18.22
CA MET A 123 -4.31 -1.01 -17.83
C MET A 123 -4.90 -1.88 -16.73
N LEU A 124 -4.73 -3.21 -16.81
CA LEU A 124 -5.14 -4.13 -15.74
C LEU A 124 -4.41 -3.80 -14.44
N ALA A 125 -3.07 -3.67 -14.49
CA ALA A 125 -2.27 -3.33 -13.33
C ALA A 125 -2.69 -1.98 -12.72
N ALA A 126 -2.79 -0.92 -13.52
CA ALA A 126 -3.18 0.41 -13.04
C ALA A 126 -4.56 0.42 -12.38
N ARG A 127 -5.51 -0.39 -12.88
CA ARG A 127 -6.83 -0.54 -12.25
C ARG A 127 -6.71 -1.21 -10.89
N LEU A 128 -5.94 -2.29 -10.78
CA LEU A 128 -5.76 -3.01 -9.51
C LEU A 128 -5.06 -2.15 -8.46
N GLU A 129 -4.03 -1.39 -8.86
CA GLU A 129 -3.35 -0.46 -7.94
C GLU A 129 -4.30 0.64 -7.44
N LEU A 130 -5.13 1.21 -8.31
CA LEU A 130 -6.11 2.21 -7.91
C LEU A 130 -7.14 1.61 -6.93
N GLU A 131 -7.66 0.42 -7.23
CA GLU A 131 -8.58 -0.32 -6.35
C GLU A 131 -7.91 -0.59 -4.99
N ALA A 132 -6.61 -0.91 -4.95
CA ALA A 132 -5.86 -1.11 -3.72
C ALA A 132 -5.72 0.20 -2.91
N VAL A 133 -5.34 1.32 -3.56
CA VAL A 133 -5.29 2.65 -2.90
C VAL A 133 -6.62 2.97 -2.23
N GLU A 134 -7.73 2.90 -2.97
CA GLU A 134 -9.07 3.18 -2.45
C GLU A 134 -9.45 2.22 -1.31
N GLY A 135 -9.14 0.94 -1.47
CA GLY A 135 -9.36 -0.08 -0.47
C GLY A 135 -8.66 0.23 0.84
N TYR A 136 -7.34 0.45 0.81
CA TYR A 136 -6.56 0.76 2.01
C TYR A 136 -7.01 2.07 2.67
N LEU A 137 -7.25 3.14 1.91
CA LEU A 137 -7.74 4.40 2.46
C LEU A 137 -9.11 4.23 3.13
N SER A 138 -9.97 3.38 2.60
CA SER A 138 -11.31 3.13 3.16
C SER A 138 -11.28 2.40 4.50
N VAL A 139 -10.24 1.60 4.77
CA VAL A 139 -10.16 0.78 6.00
C VAL A 139 -9.34 1.43 7.10
N ILE A 140 -8.46 2.40 6.81
CA ILE A 140 -7.67 3.14 7.79
C ILE A 140 -8.53 3.62 8.99
N PRO A 141 -9.69 4.29 8.79
CA PRO A 141 -10.49 4.79 9.89
C PRO A 141 -11.28 3.70 10.64
N LYS A 142 -11.27 2.46 10.14
CA LYS A 142 -12.04 1.35 10.71
C LYS A 142 -11.22 0.48 11.67
N PHE A 143 -9.88 0.56 11.59
CA PHE A 143 -9.03 -0.20 12.49
C PHE A 143 -9.16 0.26 13.94
N GLY A 144 -9.30 -0.71 14.84
CA GLY A 144 -9.27 -0.47 16.27
C GLY A 144 -7.86 -0.23 16.81
N ASP A 145 -6.85 -0.88 16.23
CA ASP A 145 -5.46 -0.67 16.57
C ASP A 145 -4.82 0.31 15.57
N ILE A 146 -4.28 1.41 16.09
CA ILE A 146 -3.59 2.45 15.31
C ILE A 146 -2.39 1.91 14.51
N ASN A 147 -1.76 0.83 14.98
CA ASN A 147 -0.65 0.21 14.27
C ASN A 147 -1.10 -0.37 12.92
N TYR A 148 -2.30 -0.93 12.83
CA TYR A 148 -2.85 -1.43 11.56
C TYR A 148 -3.24 -0.28 10.63
N SER A 149 -3.78 0.83 11.17
CA SER A 149 -3.96 2.07 10.39
C SER A 149 -2.64 2.58 9.81
N HIS A 150 -1.56 2.53 10.58
CA HIS A 150 -0.21 2.90 10.12
C HIS A 150 0.29 1.97 9.01
N VAL A 151 0.11 0.65 9.15
CA VAL A 151 0.48 -0.32 8.11
C VAL A 151 -0.31 -0.04 6.83
N ALA A 152 -1.65 0.07 6.93
CA ALA A 152 -2.51 0.36 5.78
C ALA A 152 -2.15 1.68 5.08
N GLY A 153 -1.82 2.73 5.86
CA GLY A 153 -1.39 4.01 5.30
C GLY A 153 -0.06 3.94 4.53
N ARG A 154 0.88 3.11 4.98
CA ARG A 154 2.15 2.89 4.28
C ARG A 154 1.95 2.09 3.00
N ILE A 155 1.13 1.05 3.04
CA ILE A 155 0.78 0.28 1.85
C ILE A 155 0.05 1.19 0.85
N ALA A 156 -0.96 1.96 1.27
CA ALA A 156 -1.64 2.93 0.39
C ALA A 156 -0.69 3.92 -0.30
N ALA A 157 0.40 4.31 0.38
CA ALA A 157 1.42 5.18 -0.22
C ALA A 157 2.22 4.44 -1.32
N ASP A 158 2.59 3.18 -1.10
CA ASP A 158 3.28 2.35 -2.08
C ASP A 158 2.38 2.07 -3.29
N GLU A 159 1.09 1.74 -3.09
CA GLU A 159 0.12 1.52 -4.17
C GLU A 159 -0.14 2.79 -4.99
N THR A 160 -0.17 3.96 -4.33
CA THR A 160 -0.26 5.25 -5.04
C THR A 160 0.96 5.51 -5.92
N MET A 161 2.14 5.13 -5.46
CA MET A 161 3.38 5.20 -6.24
C MET A 161 3.32 4.24 -7.43
N HIS A 162 2.88 2.99 -7.26
CA HIS A 162 2.71 2.02 -8.34
C HIS A 162 1.73 2.55 -9.39
N TRP A 163 0.55 2.98 -8.95
CA TRP A 163 -0.45 3.56 -9.84
C TRP A 163 0.08 4.76 -10.63
N THR A 164 0.81 5.66 -9.96
CA THR A 164 1.38 6.86 -10.61
C THR A 164 2.36 6.50 -11.72
N VAL A 165 3.24 5.52 -11.49
CA VAL A 165 4.19 5.03 -12.49
C VAL A 165 3.46 4.40 -13.67
N LEU A 166 2.45 3.58 -13.41
CA LEU A 166 1.64 2.92 -14.45
C LEU A 166 0.82 3.95 -15.24
N ALA A 167 0.20 4.92 -14.57
CA ALA A 167 -0.53 6.01 -15.21
C ALA A 167 0.36 6.81 -16.16
N GLN A 168 1.59 7.13 -15.72
CA GLN A 168 2.57 7.81 -16.56
C GLN A 168 2.96 6.97 -17.77
N ALA A 169 3.21 5.67 -17.60
CA ALA A 169 3.55 4.76 -18.70
C ALA A 169 2.42 4.63 -19.73
N LEU A 170 1.17 4.76 -19.28
CA LEU A 170 -0.04 4.75 -20.10
C LEU A 170 -0.36 6.11 -20.73
N GLY A 171 0.37 7.18 -20.37
CA GLY A 171 0.05 8.55 -20.81
C GLY A 171 -1.22 9.11 -20.20
N LEU A 172 -1.67 8.59 -19.06
CA LEU A 172 -2.83 9.10 -18.34
C LEU A 172 -2.46 10.37 -17.57
N SER A 173 -3.41 11.30 -17.48
CA SER A 173 -3.25 12.50 -16.65
C SER A 173 -3.36 12.12 -15.17
N LEU A 174 -2.48 12.69 -14.34
CA LEU A 174 -2.62 12.60 -12.89
C LEU A 174 -3.78 13.48 -12.43
N PRO A 175 -4.41 13.18 -11.28
CA PRO A 175 -5.44 14.01 -10.69
C PRO A 175 -4.95 15.44 -10.48
N GLU A 176 -5.73 16.42 -10.92
CA GLU A 176 -5.41 17.87 -10.73
C GLU A 176 -5.85 18.37 -9.35
N ALA A 177 -6.90 17.78 -8.80
CA ALA A 177 -7.44 18.17 -7.50
C ALA A 177 -6.65 17.53 -6.35
N ALA A 178 -6.54 18.21 -5.22
CA ALA A 178 -6.09 17.62 -3.99
C ALA A 178 -7.15 16.64 -3.43
N LEU A 179 -6.69 15.66 -2.63
CA LEU A 179 -7.56 14.65 -2.00
C LEU A 179 -8.35 13.82 -3.04
N SER A 180 -7.70 13.46 -4.13
CA SER A 180 -8.33 12.75 -5.26
C SER A 180 -8.52 11.25 -5.01
N PHE A 181 -7.90 10.69 -3.99
CA PHE A 181 -8.02 9.28 -3.61
C PHE A 181 -8.79 9.15 -2.30
N GLY A 182 -9.57 8.06 -2.17
CA GLY A 182 -10.30 7.75 -0.94
C GLY A 182 -11.55 8.62 -0.71
N ALA A 183 -12.14 9.17 -1.76
CA ALA A 183 -13.33 10.05 -1.69
C ALA A 183 -14.65 9.25 -1.74
#